data_479db1160430e9e752fcd00163e84a52
#
_entry.id   479db1160430e9e752fcd00163e84a52
#
_cell.length_a   1.000
_cell.length_b   1.000
_cell.length_c   1.000
_cell.angle_alpha   90.00
_cell.angle_beta   90.00
_cell.angle_gamma   90.00
#
_symmetry.space_group_name_H-M   'P 1'
#
loop_
_entity.id
_entity.type
_entity.pdbx_description
1 polymer ?
#
loop_
_entity_poly.entity_id
_entity_poly.type
_entity_poly.pdbx_seq_one_letter_code
_entity_poly.pdbx_strand_id
1 'polypeptide(L)'
;MGFRYIAVKGIRPEQMQIEVQAVYSDLLGDGGFSCSNEDLNQLQNNIVWSGKSNLVDIPTDCPQRDERQGWTGDIALFASTACFNFAMDHFLMKWLKDMKAEQGKTGSIPFVVPVRKGITPSMTTSCWGDACIIVPY
;
A
#
# COMPACT_ATOMS: atom_id res chain seq x y z
N MET A 1 -5.58 -7.96 4.39
CA MET A 1 -6.84 -8.32 3.67
C MET A 1 -7.96 -7.52 4.29
N GLY A 2 -8.72 -6.77 3.46
CA GLY A 2 -9.91 -6.07 3.93
C GLY A 2 -11.14 -6.98 3.84
N PHE A 3 -12.01 -6.95 4.86
CA PHE A 3 -13.28 -7.68 4.84
C PHE A 3 -14.36 -6.88 5.57
N ARG A 4 -15.60 -7.16 5.27
CA ARG A 4 -16.77 -6.52 5.89
C ARG A 4 -17.56 -7.50 6.73
N TYR A 5 -17.54 -8.78 6.38
CA TYR A 5 -18.28 -9.82 7.04
C TYR A 5 -17.39 -11.03 7.28
N ILE A 6 -17.64 -11.72 8.38
CA ILE A 6 -17.02 -13.01 8.74
C ILE A 6 -18.13 -14.03 8.84
N ALA A 7 -18.01 -15.13 8.11
CA ALA A 7 -18.92 -16.28 8.23
C ALA A 7 -18.19 -17.43 8.93
N VAL A 8 -18.77 -17.93 9.99
CA VAL A 8 -18.23 -19.07 10.75
C VAL A 8 -19.23 -20.22 10.69
N LYS A 9 -18.72 -21.44 10.44
CA LYS A 9 -19.52 -22.67 10.38
C LYS A 9 -18.98 -23.71 11.34
N GLY A 10 -19.86 -24.53 11.91
CA GLY A 10 -19.48 -25.68 12.72
C GLY A 10 -19.20 -25.41 14.19
N ILE A 11 -19.45 -24.19 14.66
CA ILE A 11 -19.31 -23.79 16.07
C ILE A 11 -20.54 -22.99 16.51
N ARG A 12 -20.92 -23.08 17.78
CA ARG A 12 -22.01 -22.25 18.31
C ARG A 12 -21.52 -20.84 18.66
N PRO A 13 -22.33 -19.80 18.44
CA PRO A 13 -21.94 -18.40 18.74
C PRO A 13 -21.42 -18.19 20.17
N GLU A 14 -22.01 -18.87 21.16
CA GLU A 14 -21.65 -18.74 22.57
C GLU A 14 -20.25 -19.31 22.91
N GLN A 15 -19.70 -20.13 22.02
CA GLN A 15 -18.38 -20.76 22.15
C GLN A 15 -17.31 -20.00 21.35
N MET A 16 -17.66 -18.87 20.76
CA MET A 16 -16.81 -18.15 19.83
C MET A 16 -16.34 -16.82 20.41
N GLN A 17 -15.04 -16.62 20.40
CA GLN A 17 -14.42 -15.31 20.60
C GLN A 17 -13.70 -14.95 19.31
N ILE A 18 -14.00 -13.77 18.77
CA ILE A 18 -13.35 -13.26 17.55
C ILE A 18 -12.61 -11.97 17.91
N GLU A 19 -11.32 -11.92 17.61
CA GLU A 19 -10.50 -10.72 17.67
C GLU A 19 -10.06 -10.36 16.25
N VAL A 20 -10.25 -9.11 15.89
CA VAL A 20 -9.81 -8.57 14.59
C VAL A 20 -8.56 -7.72 14.82
N GLN A 21 -7.47 -8.12 14.20
CA GLN A 21 -6.19 -7.41 14.28
C GLN A 21 -5.91 -6.70 12.96
N ALA A 22 -5.62 -5.40 13.03
CA ALA A 22 -5.11 -4.65 11.89
C ALA A 22 -3.59 -4.89 11.76
N VAL A 23 -3.15 -5.30 10.57
CA VAL A 23 -1.74 -5.53 10.25
C VAL A 23 -1.32 -4.56 9.17
N TYR A 24 -0.28 -3.77 9.44
CA TYR A 24 0.33 -2.82 8.51
C TYR A 24 1.79 -2.59 8.90
N SER A 25 2.57 -2.01 7.99
CA SER A 25 3.96 -1.63 8.28
C SER A 25 3.99 -0.53 9.34
N ASP A 26 5.04 -0.52 10.14
CA ASP A 26 5.25 0.54 11.15
C ASP A 26 5.55 1.88 10.43
N LEU A 27 4.53 2.70 10.36
CA LEU A 27 4.53 4.01 9.70
C LEU A 27 4.42 5.09 10.79
N LEU A 28 5.44 5.18 11.63
CA LEU A 28 5.50 6.13 12.75
C LEU A 28 5.36 7.57 12.26
N GLY A 29 4.61 8.38 12.99
CA GLY A 29 4.47 9.81 12.76
C GLY A 29 3.43 10.14 11.69
N ASP A 30 2.19 9.86 11.98
CA ASP A 30 1.06 10.32 11.20
C ASP A 30 0.85 11.83 11.36
N GLY A 31 0.67 12.50 10.23
CA GLY A 31 0.22 13.88 10.20
C GLY A 31 -1.16 14.00 10.83
N GLY A 32 -1.27 14.81 11.88
CA GLY A 32 -2.55 15.07 12.52
C GLY A 32 -3.39 16.08 11.73
N PHE A 33 -4.66 15.75 11.49
CA PHE A 33 -5.64 16.69 10.97
C PHE A 33 -6.89 16.68 11.83
N SER A 34 -7.38 17.88 12.16
CA SER A 34 -8.64 18.06 12.88
C SER A 34 -9.24 19.43 12.52
N CYS A 35 -10.54 19.47 12.30
CA CYS A 35 -11.28 20.70 12.06
C CYS A 35 -12.70 20.62 12.65
N SER A 36 -13.47 21.71 12.56
CA SER A 36 -14.85 21.78 13.07
C SER A 36 -15.87 21.01 12.20
N ASN A 37 -15.49 20.50 11.04
CA ASN A 37 -16.36 19.73 10.17
C ASN A 37 -16.09 18.24 10.35
N GLU A 38 -17.04 17.51 10.92
CA GLU A 38 -16.93 16.08 11.21
C GLU A 38 -16.78 15.20 9.96
N ASP A 39 -17.38 15.58 8.83
CA ASP A 39 -17.26 14.83 7.58
C ASP A 39 -15.81 14.88 7.04
N LEU A 40 -15.12 16.01 7.20
CA LEU A 40 -13.71 16.14 6.84
C LEU A 40 -12.80 15.34 7.79
N ASN A 41 -13.10 15.34 9.07
CA ASN A 41 -12.38 14.50 10.04
C ASN A 41 -12.56 13.02 9.71
N GLN A 42 -13.78 12.61 9.36
CA GLN A 42 -14.05 11.23 8.94
C GLN A 42 -13.36 10.88 7.63
N LEU A 43 -13.33 11.80 6.66
CA LEU A 43 -12.60 11.60 5.40
C LEU A 43 -11.11 11.38 5.64
N GLN A 44 -10.49 12.21 6.47
CA GLN A 44 -9.07 12.06 6.83
C GLN A 44 -8.81 10.70 7.50
N ASN A 45 -9.66 10.29 8.42
CA ASN A 45 -9.55 8.98 9.05
C ASN A 45 -9.66 7.83 8.04
N ASN A 46 -10.56 7.94 7.07
CA ASN A 46 -10.70 6.96 6.00
C ASN A 46 -9.46 6.89 5.10
N ILE A 47 -8.84 8.04 4.80
CA ILE A 47 -7.59 8.11 4.03
C ILE A 47 -6.45 7.39 4.78
N VAL A 48 -6.29 7.67 6.06
CA VAL A 48 -5.26 7.04 6.91
C VAL A 48 -5.46 5.52 6.97
N TRP A 49 -6.67 5.05 7.24
CA TRP A 49 -6.95 3.62 7.30
C TRP A 49 -6.82 2.91 5.94
N SER A 50 -7.20 3.59 4.85
CA SER A 50 -6.97 3.09 3.50
C SER A 50 -5.47 2.97 3.20
N GLY A 51 -4.68 3.97 3.55
CA GLY A 51 -3.22 3.92 3.45
C GLY A 51 -2.64 2.74 4.23
N LYS A 52 -2.94 2.64 5.52
CA LYS A 52 -2.47 1.52 6.37
C LYS A 52 -2.80 0.15 5.81
N SER A 53 -3.97 -0.03 5.21
CA SER A 53 -4.38 -1.32 4.65
C SER A 53 -3.66 -1.70 3.34
N ASN A 54 -3.02 -0.74 2.68
CA ASN A 54 -2.25 -0.93 1.45
C ASN A 54 -0.73 -0.85 1.66
N LEU A 55 -0.26 -0.34 2.80
CA LEU A 55 1.15 -0.21 3.12
C LEU A 55 1.60 -1.35 4.03
N VAL A 56 1.73 -2.54 3.46
CA VAL A 56 2.13 -3.77 4.16
C VAL A 56 3.36 -4.34 3.45
N ASP A 57 4.53 -4.01 3.97
CA ASP A 57 5.86 -4.36 3.41
C ASP A 57 6.16 -3.71 2.04
N ILE A 58 5.18 -3.66 1.16
CA ILE A 58 5.21 -2.97 -0.14
C ILE A 58 3.96 -2.09 -0.31
N PRO A 59 4.00 -1.06 -1.17
CA PRO A 59 2.81 -0.27 -1.47
C PRO A 59 1.89 -1.04 -2.43
N THR A 60 0.88 -1.70 -1.88
CA THR A 60 -0.06 -2.49 -2.68
C THR A 60 -1.17 -1.63 -3.28
N ASP A 61 -1.65 -2.01 -4.46
CA ASP A 61 -2.75 -1.35 -5.16
C ASP A 61 -4.11 -1.54 -4.48
N CYS A 62 -4.29 -2.66 -3.79
CA CYS A 62 -5.59 -3.01 -3.22
C CYS A 62 -5.46 -3.99 -2.03
N PRO A 63 -6.30 -3.85 -0.95
CA PRO A 63 -6.27 -4.78 0.18
C PRO A 63 -7.32 -5.89 0.09
N GLN A 64 -8.36 -5.77 -0.79
CA GLN A 64 -9.60 -6.52 -0.71
C GLN A 64 -9.76 -7.66 -1.73
N ARG A 65 -8.90 -7.77 -2.73
CA ARG A 65 -8.99 -8.79 -3.78
C ARG A 65 -7.66 -9.53 -3.98
N ASP A 66 -7.67 -10.56 -4.79
CA ASP A 66 -6.49 -11.39 -5.10
C ASP A 66 -5.58 -10.72 -6.15
N GLU A 67 -5.10 -9.56 -5.84
CA GLU A 67 -4.09 -8.80 -6.60
C GLU A 67 -2.97 -8.39 -5.66
N ARG A 68 -3.13 -7.33 -4.89
CA ARG A 68 -2.21 -6.86 -3.83
C ARG A 68 -0.75 -6.86 -4.28
N GLN A 69 -0.48 -6.15 -5.36
CA GLN A 69 0.84 -6.02 -5.95
C GLN A 69 1.37 -4.60 -5.82
N GLY A 70 2.70 -4.44 -5.77
CA GLY A 70 3.35 -3.14 -5.69
C GLY A 70 3.40 -2.44 -7.04
N TRP A 71 2.27 -1.96 -7.53
CA TRP A 71 2.17 -1.22 -8.79
C TRP A 71 2.91 0.11 -8.70
N THR A 72 3.86 0.30 -9.59
CA THR A 72 4.75 1.48 -9.57
C THR A 72 4.01 2.76 -9.92
N GLY A 73 3.06 2.72 -10.85
CA GLY A 73 2.23 3.88 -11.19
C GLY A 73 1.36 4.35 -10.04
N ASP A 74 0.78 3.43 -9.28
CA ASP A 74 -0.10 3.73 -8.15
C ASP A 74 0.65 4.50 -7.05
N ILE A 75 1.81 4.01 -6.64
CA ILE A 75 2.61 4.69 -5.63
C ILE A 75 3.21 6.00 -6.15
N ALA A 76 3.55 6.11 -7.43
CA ALA A 76 4.03 7.36 -8.00
C ALA A 76 3.01 8.49 -7.82
N LEU A 77 1.72 8.19 -7.98
CA LEU A 77 0.63 9.15 -7.73
C LEU A 77 0.37 9.37 -6.24
N PHE A 78 0.49 8.35 -5.43
CA PHE A 78 0.13 8.40 -4.01
C PHE A 78 1.28 8.83 -3.09
N ALA A 79 2.53 8.80 -3.53
CA ALA A 79 3.71 9.03 -2.70
C ALA A 79 3.64 10.34 -1.89
N SER A 80 3.30 11.46 -2.53
CA SER A 80 3.17 12.75 -1.84
C SER A 80 2.09 12.71 -0.76
N THR A 81 0.94 12.10 -1.03
CA THR A 81 -0.14 11.93 -0.05
C THR A 81 0.29 11.00 1.08
N ALA A 82 1.03 9.95 0.77
CA ALA A 82 1.58 9.03 1.77
C ALA A 82 2.56 9.76 2.70
N CYS A 83 3.52 10.50 2.15
CA CYS A 83 4.49 11.27 2.93
C CYS A 83 3.85 12.39 3.77
N PHE A 84 2.70 12.91 3.34
CA PHE A 84 1.95 13.89 4.12
C PHE A 84 1.27 13.26 5.35
N ASN A 85 0.87 12.00 5.26
CA ASN A 85 0.11 11.31 6.31
C ASN A 85 0.97 10.38 7.18
N PHE A 86 2.12 9.92 6.70
CA PHE A 86 2.95 8.90 7.34
C PHE A 86 4.45 9.23 7.24
N ALA A 87 5.24 8.71 8.18
CA ALA A 87 6.71 8.71 8.08
C ALA A 87 7.14 7.62 7.08
N MET A 88 7.19 7.98 5.79
CA MET A 88 7.41 7.04 4.70
C MET A 88 8.88 6.71 4.41
N ASP A 89 9.84 7.39 5.02
CA ASP A 89 11.26 7.30 4.66
C ASP A 89 11.78 5.87 4.61
N HIS A 90 11.64 5.12 5.69
CA HIS A 90 12.14 3.75 5.76
C HIS A 90 11.38 2.80 4.83
N PHE A 91 10.07 2.98 4.73
CA PHE A 91 9.22 2.15 3.89
C PHE A 91 9.56 2.35 2.40
N LEU A 92 9.61 3.59 1.93
CA LEU A 92 9.92 3.90 0.54
C LEU A 92 11.38 3.60 0.20
N MET A 93 12.32 3.86 1.11
CA MET A 93 13.73 3.49 0.92
C MET A 93 13.93 1.97 0.76
N LYS A 94 13.18 1.16 1.51
CA LYS A 94 13.20 -0.30 1.34
C LYS A 94 12.65 -0.67 -0.04
N TRP A 95 11.48 -0.15 -0.41
CA TRP A 95 10.85 -0.48 -1.67
C TRP A 95 11.63 0.01 -2.91
N LEU A 96 12.30 1.16 -2.83
CA LEU A 96 13.21 1.64 -3.88
C LEU A 96 14.42 0.72 -4.07
N LYS A 97 14.90 0.05 -3.01
CA LYS A 97 15.93 -0.98 -3.13
C LYS A 97 15.42 -2.20 -3.89
N ASP A 98 14.18 -2.62 -3.61
CA ASP A 98 13.53 -3.70 -4.34
C ASP A 98 13.37 -3.33 -5.82
N MET A 99 12.92 -2.10 -6.11
CA MET A 99 12.82 -1.57 -7.49
C MET A 99 14.16 -1.59 -8.22
N LYS A 100 15.23 -1.18 -7.55
CA LYS A 100 16.60 -1.22 -8.11
C LYS A 100 17.04 -2.65 -8.41
N ALA A 101 16.70 -3.61 -7.54
CA ALA A 101 17.04 -5.02 -7.74
C ALA A 101 16.28 -5.65 -8.93
N GLU A 102 15.08 -5.16 -9.22
CA GLU A 102 14.23 -5.64 -10.32
C GLU A 102 14.43 -4.87 -11.64
N GLN A 103 15.29 -3.85 -11.63
CA GLN A 103 15.56 -3.04 -12.83
C GLN A 103 16.12 -3.89 -13.95
N GLY A 104 15.52 -3.80 -15.14
CA GLY A 104 15.97 -4.52 -16.33
C GLY A 104 17.35 -4.07 -16.81
N LYS A 105 18.01 -4.93 -17.58
CA LYS A 105 19.35 -4.65 -18.14
C LYS A 105 19.40 -3.38 -19.00
N THR A 106 18.28 -2.98 -19.58
CA THR A 106 18.14 -1.76 -20.39
C THR A 106 17.79 -0.52 -19.56
N GLY A 107 17.71 -0.66 -18.23
CA GLY A 107 17.31 0.42 -17.32
C GLY A 107 15.79 0.50 -17.07
N SER A 108 15.01 -0.40 -17.70
CA SER A 108 13.55 -0.40 -17.56
C SER A 108 13.10 -0.73 -16.13
N ILE A 109 12.09 -0.04 -15.65
CA ILE A 109 11.44 -0.30 -14.36
C ILE A 109 10.16 -1.10 -14.61
N PRO A 110 9.95 -2.25 -13.92
CA PRO A 110 8.74 -3.04 -14.07
C PRO A 110 7.48 -2.29 -13.61
N PHE A 111 6.32 -2.68 -14.12
CA PHE A 111 5.04 -2.17 -13.65
C PHE A 111 4.76 -2.49 -12.18
N VAL A 112 5.29 -3.62 -11.71
CA VAL A 112 5.04 -4.16 -10.37
C VAL A 112 6.38 -4.49 -9.73
N VAL A 113 6.57 -4.09 -8.49
CA VAL A 113 7.77 -4.36 -7.69
C VAL A 113 7.35 -4.90 -6.31
N PRO A 114 7.82 -6.10 -5.91
CA PRO A 114 8.65 -7.03 -6.69
C PRO A 114 7.92 -7.71 -7.86
N VAL A 115 8.68 -8.12 -8.86
CA VAL A 115 8.15 -8.81 -10.04
C VAL A 115 7.65 -10.21 -9.67
N ARG A 116 6.42 -10.50 -10.02
CA ARG A 116 5.85 -11.83 -9.82
C ARG A 116 6.19 -12.72 -11.03
N LYS A 117 7.05 -13.70 -10.80
CA LYS A 117 7.49 -14.65 -11.85
C LYS A 117 6.31 -15.31 -12.55
N GLY A 118 6.30 -15.24 -13.88
CA GLY A 118 5.30 -15.88 -14.75
C GLY A 118 3.99 -15.10 -14.91
N ILE A 119 3.83 -13.95 -14.28
CA ILE A 119 2.58 -13.16 -14.32
C ILE A 119 2.82 -11.73 -14.83
N THR A 120 3.92 -11.12 -14.45
CA THR A 120 4.21 -9.74 -14.85
C THR A 120 5.02 -9.73 -16.15
N PRO A 121 4.53 -9.10 -17.23
CA PRO A 121 5.35 -8.84 -18.39
C PRO A 121 6.54 -7.97 -18.01
N SER A 122 7.68 -8.21 -18.64
CA SER A 122 8.86 -7.34 -18.57
C SER A 122 8.64 -5.98 -19.26
N MET A 123 7.40 -5.61 -19.45
CA MET A 123 6.98 -4.35 -20.06
C MET A 123 7.09 -3.21 -19.06
N THR A 124 7.46 -2.07 -19.56
CA THR A 124 7.46 -0.80 -18.83
C THR A 124 6.84 0.27 -19.71
N THR A 125 6.26 1.29 -19.08
CA THR A 125 5.87 2.54 -19.74
C THR A 125 6.40 3.71 -18.90
N SER A 126 6.48 4.90 -19.51
CA SER A 126 6.90 6.11 -18.79
C SER A 126 6.09 6.34 -17.53
N CYS A 127 4.77 6.31 -17.60
CA CYS A 127 3.89 6.60 -16.46
C CYS A 127 4.14 5.70 -15.23
N TRP A 128 4.49 4.44 -15.42
CA TRP A 128 4.84 3.54 -14.31
C TRP A 128 6.32 3.61 -13.96
N GLY A 129 7.18 3.64 -14.97
CA GLY A 129 8.63 3.73 -14.80
C GLY A 129 9.08 5.02 -14.12
N ASP A 130 8.34 6.11 -14.28
CA ASP A 130 8.60 7.40 -13.65
C ASP A 130 8.58 7.35 -12.10
N ALA A 131 8.03 6.28 -11.52
CA ALA A 131 8.09 6.04 -10.08
C ALA A 131 9.52 6.10 -9.53
N CYS A 132 10.52 5.65 -10.28
CA CYS A 132 11.92 5.71 -9.85
C CYS A 132 12.47 7.15 -9.74
N ILE A 133 11.79 8.12 -10.32
CA ILE A 133 12.11 9.55 -10.24
C ILE A 133 11.19 10.24 -9.23
N ILE A 134 9.89 9.98 -9.30
CA ILE A 134 8.87 10.68 -8.49
C ILE A 134 8.95 10.30 -7.02
N VAL A 135 9.07 9.01 -6.71
CA VAL A 135 9.02 8.52 -5.32
C VAL A 135 10.20 8.98 -4.46
N PRO A 136 11.45 9.14 -4.96
CA PRO A 136 12.56 9.66 -4.16
C PRO A 136 12.46 11.15 -3.81
N TYR A 137 11.60 11.93 -4.47
CA TYR A 137 11.38 13.36 -4.24
C TYR A 137 10.30 13.63 -3.21
#